data_0c88854e7570010df87e22572ae039d9
#
_entry.id   0c88854e7570010df87e22572ae039d9
#
_cell.length_a   1.000
_cell.length_b   1.000
_cell.length_c   1.000
_cell.angle_alpha   90.00
_cell.angle_beta   90.00
_cell.angle_gamma   90.00
#
_symmetry.space_group_name_H-M   'P 1'
#
loop_
_entity.id
_entity.type
_entity.pdbx_description
1 polymer ?
#
loop_
_entity_poly.entity_id
_entity_poly.type
_entity_poly.pdbx_seq_one_letter_code
_entity_poly.pdbx_strand_id
1 'polypeptide(L)'
;MSRFGDNRRFIRCDRFSPSRVGLLNRLSEVVGAGIKDPEDLTTLRSFLSSTEMILILDSAESILDPQGTNSLEIRSVIEELSRFSNICLCITSRISTVPPHFERPVIAALTTESACDIFYDIYNHRGRSDIIGRLVKEVDFHALSITLLAATASHNNWDYDQLAWEWDAHRTRAFRTDYGQSLASTVESSLTSPTFRTLGPNARNLLEIIAFFPQGVDRENLDQLFPNISNRRNIVDNLCVLSLTHRNNGFITMFAPFRDHLSLREPQSSPLLHRAKDWYFERLSVFIEPGGPEFRKAQWITSEDLNVERLLGTFVSIDTNADEACDACVHFLRHLYWHKPRQTVLRSKIESLPDDNRSKPKCLFQLSRLSQAVGNRAEQKDLLTQTLRLERKWRDDSRVAQALAYLSDVNRLLDFQREGMRQAEEALKIYERLGDVIGQANSLNNLAWLLLDDKRLGAAEEAASRAINLIPEKGQEFIACESHRVLGSIHQSKRRKEKAIHHFQMALGIASPFDWHIQLFWVHFSLAGLFLDENRFDDAHAHSEHAKSHAAEDKYHMGRAMEMQARVWYRQRVPESAATEALDALEIFEELGADKDVGNCKDLLKKIERGMKSRSANLQR
;
A
#
# COMPACT_ATOMS: atom_id res chain seq x y z
N MET A 1 -30.30 -10.06 -1.35
CA MET A 1 -29.20 -9.37 -0.60
C MET A 1 -28.80 -10.07 0.69
N SER A 2 -29.61 -10.94 1.25
CA SER A 2 -29.30 -11.70 2.48
C SER A 2 -28.27 -12.81 2.33
N ARG A 3 -28.05 -13.34 1.12
CA ARG A 3 -27.19 -14.52 0.86
C ARG A 3 -25.72 -14.31 1.25
N PHE A 4 -25.16 -13.11 1.03
CA PHE A 4 -23.72 -12.89 1.22
C PHE A 4 -23.38 -12.12 2.54
N GLY A 5 -24.38 -11.68 3.31
CA GLY A 5 -24.16 -10.97 4.58
C GLY A 5 -23.09 -9.87 4.48
N ASP A 6 -22.04 -9.98 5.31
CA ASP A 6 -20.90 -9.05 5.33
C ASP A 6 -19.82 -9.38 4.27
N ASN A 7 -19.97 -10.48 3.53
CA ASN A 7 -19.03 -10.88 2.47
C ASN A 7 -19.30 -10.19 1.14
N ARG A 8 -19.52 -8.87 1.20
CA ARG A 8 -19.67 -7.99 0.04
C ARG A 8 -18.38 -7.21 -0.13
N ARG A 9 -17.74 -7.35 -1.28
CA ARG A 9 -16.48 -6.69 -1.59
C ARG A 9 -16.67 -5.77 -2.78
N PHE A 10 -16.24 -4.52 -2.64
CA PHE A 10 -16.42 -3.49 -3.65
C PHE A 10 -15.05 -2.92 -4.05
N ILE A 11 -14.76 -2.98 -5.35
CA ILE A 11 -13.51 -2.48 -5.92
C ILE A 11 -13.83 -1.42 -6.96
N ARG A 12 -13.36 -0.21 -6.72
CA ARG A 12 -13.40 0.86 -7.71
C ARG A 12 -12.18 0.75 -8.62
N CYS A 13 -12.44 0.38 -9.87
CA CYS A 13 -11.39 0.12 -10.86
C CYS A 13 -10.69 1.41 -11.35
N ASP A 14 -11.32 2.56 -11.18
CA ASP A 14 -10.78 3.88 -11.49
C ASP A 14 -9.75 4.40 -10.45
N ARG A 15 -9.50 3.65 -9.37
CA ARG A 15 -8.65 4.07 -8.24
C ARG A 15 -7.30 3.39 -8.16
N PHE A 16 -6.89 2.67 -9.19
CA PHE A 16 -5.57 2.03 -9.25
C PHE A 16 -5.03 2.02 -10.69
N SER A 17 -3.74 1.75 -10.85
CA SER A 17 -3.13 1.64 -12.18
C SER A 17 -3.79 0.54 -13.00
N PRO A 18 -4.17 0.78 -14.27
CA PRO A 18 -4.77 -0.22 -15.15
C PRO A 18 -3.74 -1.27 -15.57
N SER A 19 -3.35 -2.13 -14.63
CA SER A 19 -2.40 -3.22 -14.81
C SER A 19 -2.88 -4.48 -14.07
N ARG A 20 -2.39 -5.63 -14.48
CA ARG A 20 -2.62 -6.90 -13.78
C ARG A 20 -2.24 -6.78 -12.31
N VAL A 21 -1.07 -6.26 -12.04
CA VAL A 21 -0.54 -6.03 -10.69
C VAL A 21 -1.44 -5.10 -9.87
N GLY A 22 -1.89 -3.99 -10.47
CA GLY A 22 -2.80 -3.04 -9.81
C GLY A 22 -4.12 -3.69 -9.40
N LEU A 23 -4.71 -4.51 -10.27
CA LEU A 23 -5.94 -5.23 -9.97
C LEU A 23 -5.74 -6.28 -8.87
N LEU A 24 -4.67 -7.06 -8.92
CA LEU A 24 -4.37 -8.10 -7.93
C LEU A 24 -4.08 -7.52 -6.55
N ASN A 25 -3.33 -6.42 -6.47
CA ASN A 25 -3.08 -5.71 -5.22
C ASN A 25 -4.39 -5.22 -4.60
N ARG A 26 -5.26 -4.63 -5.42
CA ARG A 26 -6.54 -4.13 -4.93
C ARG A 26 -7.49 -5.23 -4.50
N LEU A 27 -7.51 -6.34 -5.23
CA LEU A 27 -8.23 -7.55 -4.83
C LEU A 27 -7.74 -8.05 -3.47
N SER A 28 -6.43 -8.21 -3.30
CA SER A 28 -5.81 -8.63 -2.06
C SER A 28 -6.18 -7.74 -0.86
N GLU A 29 -6.11 -6.43 -1.03
CA GLU A 29 -6.50 -5.46 0.01
C GLU A 29 -7.96 -5.62 0.42
N VAL A 30 -8.87 -5.71 -0.56
CA VAL A 30 -10.31 -5.72 -0.32
C VAL A 30 -10.79 -7.05 0.25
N VAL A 31 -10.18 -8.16 -0.15
CA VAL A 31 -10.52 -9.48 0.39
C VAL A 31 -9.76 -9.80 1.68
N GLY A 32 -8.74 -9.02 2.03
CA GLY A 32 -7.96 -9.22 3.25
C GLY A 32 -6.95 -10.38 3.15
N ALA A 33 -6.60 -10.78 1.93
CA ALA A 33 -5.74 -11.94 1.70
C ALA A 33 -4.23 -11.69 1.89
N GLY A 34 -3.83 -10.44 2.19
CA GLY A 34 -2.43 -10.10 2.55
C GLY A 34 -1.35 -10.45 1.51
N ILE A 35 -1.72 -10.54 0.22
CA ILE A 35 -0.81 -10.95 -0.85
C ILE A 35 0.27 -9.87 -1.04
N LYS A 36 1.53 -10.26 -0.95
CA LYS A 36 2.68 -9.37 -1.08
C LYS A 36 3.34 -9.44 -2.46
N ASP A 37 3.22 -10.61 -3.12
CA ASP A 37 3.66 -10.77 -4.49
C ASP A 37 2.43 -10.65 -5.41
N PRO A 38 2.34 -9.57 -6.20
CA PRO A 38 1.20 -9.37 -7.12
C PRO A 38 1.14 -10.42 -8.25
N GLU A 39 2.18 -11.21 -8.45
CA GLU A 39 2.19 -12.31 -9.42
C GLU A 39 1.75 -13.65 -8.83
N ASP A 40 1.77 -13.78 -7.50
CA ASP A 40 1.33 -14.99 -6.82
C ASP A 40 -0.19 -15.04 -6.62
N LEU A 41 -0.85 -15.72 -7.55
CA LEU A 41 -2.29 -16.01 -7.49
C LEU A 41 -2.64 -17.13 -6.50
N THR A 42 -1.68 -17.88 -5.96
CA THR A 42 -1.96 -19.11 -5.19
C THR A 42 -2.62 -18.80 -3.86
N THR A 43 -2.10 -17.81 -3.13
CA THR A 43 -2.69 -17.36 -1.86
C THR A 43 -4.06 -16.73 -2.08
N LEU A 44 -4.21 -15.91 -3.13
CA LEU A 44 -5.50 -15.34 -3.50
C LEU A 44 -6.51 -16.43 -3.88
N ARG A 45 -6.10 -17.42 -4.67
CA ARG A 45 -6.91 -18.58 -5.06
C ARG A 45 -7.39 -19.38 -3.85
N SER A 46 -6.49 -19.66 -2.92
CA SER A 46 -6.84 -20.38 -1.69
C SER A 46 -7.92 -19.64 -0.89
N PHE A 47 -7.74 -18.34 -0.68
CA PHE A 47 -8.73 -17.51 0.01
C PHE A 47 -10.06 -17.44 -0.77
N LEU A 48 -10.01 -17.15 -2.07
CA LEU A 48 -11.18 -17.01 -2.92
C LEU A 48 -11.96 -18.32 -3.04
N SER A 49 -11.29 -19.47 -3.02
CA SER A 49 -11.95 -20.79 -3.06
C SER A 49 -12.65 -21.17 -1.76
N SER A 50 -12.25 -20.58 -0.63
CA SER A 50 -12.79 -20.91 0.70
C SER A 50 -13.93 -20.01 1.17
N THR A 51 -14.17 -18.86 0.52
CA THR A 51 -15.09 -17.84 1.01
C THR A 51 -16.21 -17.56 0.00
N GLU A 52 -17.46 -17.75 0.42
CA GLU A 52 -18.61 -17.33 -0.39
C GLU A 52 -18.77 -15.80 -0.33
N MET A 53 -18.68 -15.11 -1.48
CA MET A 53 -18.74 -13.65 -1.53
C MET A 53 -19.36 -13.11 -2.82
N ILE A 54 -19.82 -11.88 -2.77
CA ILE A 54 -20.07 -11.06 -3.95
C ILE A 54 -18.91 -10.05 -4.10
N LEU A 55 -18.29 -10.07 -5.27
CA LEU A 55 -17.23 -9.16 -5.66
C LEU A 55 -17.75 -8.23 -6.75
N ILE A 56 -17.76 -6.93 -6.48
CA ILE A 56 -18.22 -5.91 -7.41
C ILE A 56 -17.01 -5.14 -7.92
N LEU A 57 -16.75 -5.22 -9.23
CA LEU A 57 -15.78 -4.38 -9.94
C LEU A 57 -16.51 -3.21 -10.57
N ASP A 58 -16.38 -2.04 -9.99
CA ASP A 58 -17.08 -0.82 -10.43
C ASP A 58 -16.20 0.04 -11.32
N SER A 59 -16.79 0.66 -12.36
CA SER A 59 -16.10 1.48 -13.35
C SER A 59 -14.96 0.71 -14.07
N ALA A 60 -15.25 -0.54 -14.46
CA ALA A 60 -14.26 -1.45 -15.03
C ALA A 60 -13.76 -1.02 -16.44
N GLU A 61 -14.40 -0.05 -17.08
CA GLU A 61 -13.89 0.54 -18.32
C GLU A 61 -12.46 1.08 -18.19
N SER A 62 -12.09 1.56 -17.01
CA SER A 62 -10.74 2.08 -16.74
C SER A 62 -9.64 1.01 -16.85
N ILE A 63 -9.99 -0.26 -16.64
CA ILE A 63 -9.07 -1.40 -16.68
C ILE A 63 -9.31 -2.34 -17.88
N LEU A 64 -10.47 -2.25 -18.52
CA LEU A 64 -10.87 -3.11 -19.64
C LEU A 64 -10.77 -2.41 -20.99
N ASP A 65 -10.25 -1.17 -21.04
CA ASP A 65 -10.10 -0.43 -22.31
C ASP A 65 -9.31 -1.27 -23.34
N PRO A 66 -9.90 -1.58 -24.49
CA PRO A 66 -9.24 -2.39 -25.52
C PRO A 66 -7.96 -1.77 -26.06
N GLN A 67 -7.81 -0.46 -25.93
CA GLN A 67 -6.61 0.29 -26.36
C GLN A 67 -5.55 0.35 -25.24
N GLY A 68 -5.87 -0.10 -24.04
CA GLY A 68 -4.94 -0.17 -22.91
C GLY A 68 -3.89 -1.28 -23.13
N THR A 69 -2.62 -0.96 -22.90
CA THR A 69 -1.48 -1.88 -23.09
C THR A 69 -1.58 -3.18 -22.27
N ASN A 70 -2.35 -3.18 -21.18
CA ASN A 70 -2.46 -4.32 -20.26
C ASN A 70 -3.84 -4.99 -20.27
N SER A 71 -4.71 -4.68 -21.22
CA SER A 71 -6.11 -5.14 -21.21
C SER A 71 -6.24 -6.66 -21.28
N LEU A 72 -5.35 -7.36 -21.99
CA LEU A 72 -5.37 -8.82 -22.12
C LEU A 72 -5.02 -9.52 -20.81
N GLU A 73 -4.03 -9.02 -20.08
CA GLU A 73 -3.62 -9.59 -18.80
C GLU A 73 -4.70 -9.40 -17.72
N ILE A 74 -5.32 -8.22 -17.70
CA ILE A 74 -6.44 -7.94 -16.77
C ILE A 74 -7.64 -8.84 -17.09
N ARG A 75 -7.97 -9.02 -18.37
CA ARG A 75 -9.04 -9.93 -18.78
C ARG A 75 -8.79 -11.35 -18.31
N SER A 76 -7.55 -11.83 -18.40
CA SER A 76 -7.16 -13.15 -17.90
C SER A 76 -7.44 -13.30 -16.41
N VAL A 77 -7.16 -12.28 -15.60
CA VAL A 77 -7.48 -12.28 -14.16
C VAL A 77 -9.00 -12.31 -13.93
N ILE A 78 -9.75 -11.51 -14.67
CA ILE A 78 -11.24 -11.49 -14.55
C ILE A 78 -11.84 -12.84 -14.96
N GLU A 79 -11.33 -13.46 -16.03
CA GLU A 79 -11.74 -14.79 -16.44
C GLU A 79 -11.42 -15.85 -15.40
N GLU A 80 -10.28 -15.72 -14.73
CA GLU A 80 -9.92 -16.61 -13.65
C GLU A 80 -10.86 -16.42 -12.44
N LEU A 81 -11.15 -15.19 -12.03
CA LEU A 81 -12.11 -14.89 -10.97
C LEU A 81 -13.51 -15.47 -11.26
N SER A 82 -13.93 -15.49 -12.52
CA SER A 82 -15.23 -16.03 -12.93
C SER A 82 -15.35 -17.55 -12.81
N ARG A 83 -14.24 -18.26 -12.65
CA ARG A 83 -14.22 -19.74 -12.50
C ARG A 83 -14.51 -20.20 -11.09
N PHE A 84 -14.46 -19.32 -10.11
CA PHE A 84 -14.79 -19.67 -8.72
C PHE A 84 -16.29 -19.75 -8.51
N SER A 85 -16.82 -20.94 -8.25
CA SER A 85 -18.26 -21.19 -8.08
C SER A 85 -18.87 -20.52 -6.83
N ASN A 86 -18.04 -20.17 -5.86
CA ASN A 86 -18.42 -19.50 -4.61
C ASN A 86 -18.35 -17.97 -4.71
N ILE A 87 -17.89 -17.41 -5.82
CA ILE A 87 -17.83 -15.97 -6.05
C ILE A 87 -18.91 -15.55 -7.03
N CYS A 88 -19.78 -14.64 -6.60
CA CYS A 88 -20.64 -13.90 -7.50
C CYS A 88 -19.90 -12.65 -7.99
N LEU A 89 -19.35 -12.69 -9.19
CA LEU A 89 -18.64 -11.56 -9.79
C LEU A 89 -19.62 -10.64 -10.53
N CYS A 90 -19.71 -9.39 -10.09
CA CYS A 90 -20.49 -8.33 -10.72
C CYS A 90 -19.53 -7.26 -11.27
N ILE A 91 -19.67 -6.94 -12.55
CA ILE A 91 -18.82 -5.93 -13.21
C ILE A 91 -19.73 -4.82 -13.73
N THR A 92 -19.49 -3.58 -13.29
CA THR A 92 -20.10 -2.41 -13.92
C THR A 92 -19.12 -1.79 -14.90
N SER A 93 -19.57 -1.49 -16.10
CA SER A 93 -18.75 -0.87 -17.13
C SER A 93 -19.62 -0.13 -18.14
N ARG A 94 -19.11 0.99 -18.62
CA ARG A 94 -19.73 1.74 -19.73
C ARG A 94 -19.40 1.15 -21.09
N ILE A 95 -18.37 0.29 -21.19
CA ILE A 95 -17.95 -0.35 -22.42
C ILE A 95 -18.38 -1.84 -22.42
N SER A 96 -18.80 -2.32 -23.59
CA SER A 96 -19.32 -3.68 -23.76
C SER A 96 -18.23 -4.76 -23.93
N THR A 97 -16.98 -4.47 -23.65
CA THR A 97 -15.82 -5.36 -23.88
C THR A 97 -15.56 -6.34 -22.73
N VAL A 98 -16.59 -6.87 -22.12
CA VAL A 98 -16.51 -7.93 -21.09
C VAL A 98 -16.32 -9.30 -21.75
N PRO A 99 -15.62 -10.28 -21.13
CA PRO A 99 -15.49 -11.63 -21.68
C PRO A 99 -16.83 -12.26 -22.08
N PRO A 100 -16.89 -13.04 -23.16
CA PRO A 100 -18.16 -13.45 -23.79
C PRO A 100 -19.03 -14.40 -22.94
N HIS A 101 -18.46 -15.04 -21.93
CA HIS A 101 -19.19 -15.96 -21.04
C HIS A 101 -19.88 -15.28 -19.84
N PHE A 102 -19.72 -13.96 -19.68
CA PHE A 102 -20.45 -13.23 -18.67
C PHE A 102 -21.90 -12.99 -19.13
N GLU A 103 -22.86 -13.27 -18.23
CA GLU A 103 -24.22 -12.79 -18.42
C GLU A 103 -24.18 -11.25 -18.43
N ARG A 104 -24.81 -10.67 -19.43
CA ARG A 104 -24.88 -9.23 -19.61
C ARG A 104 -26.33 -8.76 -19.40
N PRO A 105 -26.79 -8.66 -18.13
CA PRO A 105 -28.07 -8.02 -17.92
C PRO A 105 -27.92 -6.57 -18.39
N VAL A 106 -28.71 -6.23 -19.39
CA VAL A 106 -28.85 -4.83 -19.78
C VAL A 106 -29.56 -4.16 -18.61
N ILE A 107 -28.83 -3.28 -17.88
CA ILE A 107 -29.49 -2.38 -16.93
C ILE A 107 -30.37 -1.50 -17.79
N ALA A 108 -31.65 -1.76 -17.79
CA ALA A 108 -32.59 -0.92 -18.47
C ALA A 108 -32.47 0.50 -17.93
N ALA A 109 -32.62 1.48 -18.80
CA ALA A 109 -32.79 2.85 -18.38
C ALA A 109 -33.91 2.92 -17.33
N LEU A 110 -33.88 3.92 -16.46
CA LEU A 110 -34.97 4.14 -15.49
C LEU A 110 -36.29 4.19 -16.21
N THR A 111 -37.34 3.70 -15.59
CA THR A 111 -38.68 3.97 -16.09
C THR A 111 -38.95 5.48 -16.03
N THR A 112 -39.81 6.00 -16.87
CA THR A 112 -40.20 7.43 -16.86
C THR A 112 -40.62 7.88 -15.47
N GLU A 113 -41.33 7.01 -14.76
CA GLU A 113 -41.86 7.27 -13.42
C GLU A 113 -40.72 7.41 -12.41
N SER A 114 -39.83 6.43 -12.33
CA SER A 114 -38.63 6.48 -11.44
C SER A 114 -37.69 7.63 -11.78
N ALA A 115 -37.54 7.97 -13.05
CA ALA A 115 -36.74 9.10 -13.50
C ALA A 115 -37.34 10.46 -13.07
N CYS A 116 -38.65 10.60 -13.19
CA CYS A 116 -39.34 11.78 -12.70
C CYS A 116 -39.30 11.88 -11.17
N ASP A 117 -39.43 10.78 -10.45
CA ASP A 117 -39.31 10.76 -9.00
C ASP A 117 -37.93 11.25 -8.53
N ILE A 118 -36.85 10.76 -9.11
CA ILE A 118 -35.49 11.25 -8.83
C ILE A 118 -35.38 12.75 -9.11
N PHE A 119 -35.93 13.22 -10.22
CA PHE A 119 -35.93 14.64 -10.56
C PHE A 119 -36.65 15.46 -9.50
N TYR A 120 -37.87 15.07 -9.11
CA TYR A 120 -38.70 15.79 -8.14
C TYR A 120 -38.14 15.75 -6.72
N ASP A 121 -37.47 14.68 -6.33
CA ASP A 121 -36.82 14.58 -5.02
C ASP A 121 -35.73 15.62 -4.83
N ILE A 122 -35.07 16.04 -5.93
CA ILE A 122 -33.99 17.02 -5.92
C ILE A 122 -34.50 18.43 -6.20
N TYR A 123 -35.36 18.58 -7.19
CA TYR A 123 -35.89 19.87 -7.61
C TYR A 123 -36.92 20.44 -6.62
N ASN A 124 -37.51 19.58 -5.79
CA ASN A 124 -38.41 19.91 -4.67
C ASN A 124 -39.72 20.64 -5.04
N HIS A 125 -40.08 20.66 -6.30
CA HIS A 125 -41.33 21.19 -6.80
C HIS A 125 -42.04 20.14 -7.66
N ARG A 126 -43.23 19.70 -7.28
CA ARG A 126 -44.05 18.80 -8.10
C ARG A 126 -45.00 19.63 -8.96
N GLY A 127 -44.89 19.51 -10.28
CA GLY A 127 -45.71 20.24 -11.24
C GLY A 127 -45.68 19.63 -12.63
N ARG A 128 -45.62 20.42 -13.69
CA ARG A 128 -45.58 20.09 -15.12
C ARG A 128 -44.85 18.77 -15.48
N SER A 129 -45.50 17.62 -15.24
CA SER A 129 -44.96 16.29 -15.50
C SER A 129 -44.66 16.04 -17.01
N ASP A 130 -45.34 16.78 -17.89
CA ASP A 130 -45.12 16.77 -19.34
C ASP A 130 -43.72 17.27 -19.72
N ILE A 131 -43.28 18.38 -19.13
CA ILE A 131 -41.93 18.95 -19.38
C ILE A 131 -40.86 18.03 -18.79
N ILE A 132 -41.02 17.62 -17.52
CA ILE A 132 -40.05 16.75 -16.89
C ILE A 132 -39.96 15.38 -17.58
N GLY A 133 -41.12 14.79 -17.94
CA GLY A 133 -41.17 13.55 -18.70
C GLY A 133 -40.44 13.65 -20.06
N ARG A 134 -40.52 14.81 -20.74
CA ARG A 134 -39.73 15.10 -21.94
C ARG A 134 -38.25 15.17 -21.62
N LEU A 135 -37.86 15.94 -20.63
CA LEU A 135 -36.43 16.16 -20.29
C LEU A 135 -35.73 14.88 -19.84
N VAL A 136 -36.37 14.08 -18.97
CA VAL A 136 -35.77 12.80 -18.52
C VAL A 136 -35.63 11.80 -19.67
N LYS A 137 -36.54 11.85 -20.66
CA LYS A 137 -36.42 11.06 -21.89
C LYS A 137 -35.26 11.51 -22.77
N GLU A 138 -35.02 12.82 -22.84
CA GLU A 138 -33.95 13.41 -23.65
C GLU A 138 -32.54 13.19 -23.07
N VAL A 139 -32.42 12.89 -21.77
CA VAL A 139 -31.19 12.41 -21.12
C VAL A 139 -31.15 10.88 -21.03
N ASP A 140 -31.91 10.16 -21.86
CA ASP A 140 -31.95 8.70 -21.95
C ASP A 140 -32.25 8.01 -20.59
N PHE A 141 -33.04 8.66 -19.74
CA PHE A 141 -33.38 8.19 -18.40
C PHE A 141 -32.15 7.86 -17.54
N HIS A 142 -31.03 8.54 -17.79
CA HIS A 142 -29.78 8.30 -17.08
C HIS A 142 -29.78 8.98 -15.72
N ALA A 143 -29.74 8.20 -14.62
CA ALA A 143 -29.94 8.68 -13.25
C ALA A 143 -29.05 9.87 -12.89
N LEU A 144 -27.75 9.83 -13.22
CA LEU A 144 -26.83 10.92 -12.93
C LEU A 144 -27.15 12.19 -13.74
N SER A 145 -27.47 12.04 -15.01
CA SER A 145 -27.87 13.19 -15.86
C SER A 145 -29.13 13.86 -15.34
N ILE A 146 -30.10 13.08 -14.87
CA ILE A 146 -31.34 13.56 -14.25
C ILE A 146 -31.02 14.29 -12.94
N THR A 147 -30.20 13.70 -12.09
CA THR A 147 -29.75 14.32 -10.82
C THR A 147 -29.10 15.68 -11.06
N LEU A 148 -28.23 15.78 -12.05
CA LEU A 148 -27.54 17.04 -12.38
C LEU A 148 -28.48 18.08 -12.94
N LEU A 149 -29.36 17.67 -13.84
CA LEU A 149 -30.37 18.57 -14.42
C LEU A 149 -31.27 19.14 -13.34
N ALA A 150 -31.76 18.28 -12.45
CA ALA A 150 -32.61 18.66 -11.34
C ALA A 150 -31.89 19.58 -10.33
N ALA A 151 -30.66 19.25 -9.98
CA ALA A 151 -29.84 20.08 -9.08
C ALA A 151 -29.53 21.45 -9.69
N THR A 152 -29.22 21.51 -10.99
CA THR A 152 -28.99 22.78 -11.71
C THR A 152 -30.23 23.62 -11.74
N ALA A 153 -31.39 23.03 -12.06
CA ALA A 153 -32.67 23.73 -12.09
C ALA A 153 -33.08 24.26 -10.71
N SER A 154 -32.93 23.43 -9.67
CA SER A 154 -33.20 23.80 -8.27
C SER A 154 -32.34 24.95 -7.79
N HIS A 155 -31.04 24.88 -8.06
CA HIS A 155 -30.08 25.90 -7.63
C HIS A 155 -30.31 27.26 -8.30
N ASN A 156 -30.65 27.25 -9.60
CA ASN A 156 -30.91 28.47 -10.35
C ASN A 156 -32.33 29.00 -10.16
N ASN A 157 -33.17 28.31 -9.38
CA ASN A 157 -34.58 28.60 -9.22
C ASN A 157 -35.31 28.72 -10.57
N TRP A 158 -34.94 27.92 -11.56
CA TRP A 158 -35.60 27.90 -12.85
C TRP A 158 -37.01 27.34 -12.69
N ASP A 159 -37.98 28.03 -13.28
CA ASP A 159 -39.29 27.45 -13.49
C ASP A 159 -39.26 26.40 -14.63
N TYR A 160 -40.34 25.72 -14.87
CA TYR A 160 -40.41 24.66 -15.90
C TYR A 160 -40.19 25.18 -17.31
N ASP A 161 -40.69 26.36 -17.61
CA ASP A 161 -40.58 26.94 -18.96
C ASP A 161 -39.15 27.45 -19.18
N GLN A 162 -38.55 28.01 -18.17
CA GLN A 162 -37.14 28.44 -18.17
C GLN A 162 -36.18 27.25 -18.26
N LEU A 163 -36.43 26.18 -17.52
CA LEU A 163 -35.66 24.93 -17.61
C LEU A 163 -35.75 24.32 -19.02
N ALA A 164 -36.96 24.30 -19.59
CA ALA A 164 -37.17 23.79 -20.94
C ALA A 164 -36.42 24.65 -21.97
N TRP A 165 -36.48 25.97 -21.83
CA TRP A 165 -35.78 26.90 -22.72
C TRP A 165 -34.24 26.75 -22.64
N GLU A 166 -33.69 26.71 -21.44
CA GLU A 166 -32.26 26.51 -21.22
C GLU A 166 -31.78 25.18 -21.80
N TRP A 167 -32.57 24.12 -21.61
CA TRP A 167 -32.28 22.82 -22.20
C TRP A 167 -32.32 22.87 -23.73
N ASP A 168 -33.36 23.50 -24.30
CA ASP A 168 -33.52 23.60 -25.76
C ASP A 168 -32.45 24.48 -26.39
N ALA A 169 -31.99 25.55 -25.72
CA ALA A 169 -30.95 26.46 -26.20
C ALA A 169 -29.55 25.81 -26.28
N HIS A 170 -29.26 24.89 -25.38
CA HIS A 170 -27.97 24.25 -25.29
C HIS A 170 -27.88 22.90 -26.02
N ARG A 171 -28.98 22.39 -26.50
CA ARG A 171 -29.14 21.07 -27.09
C ARG A 171 -28.52 20.85 -28.49
N THR A 172 -28.21 21.86 -29.22
CA THR A 172 -27.80 21.80 -30.63
C THR A 172 -26.47 21.10 -30.91
N ARG A 173 -25.73 20.67 -29.89
CA ARG A 173 -24.51 19.87 -29.99
C ARG A 173 -24.63 18.43 -29.48
N ALA A 174 -25.78 18.04 -28.93
CA ALA A 174 -25.95 16.84 -28.11
C ALA A 174 -26.49 15.60 -28.83
N PHE A 175 -27.02 15.73 -30.05
CA PHE A 175 -27.71 14.65 -30.73
C PHE A 175 -26.88 13.98 -31.83
N ARG A 176 -25.87 13.20 -31.42
CA ARG A 176 -25.37 12.09 -32.25
C ARG A 176 -24.85 10.94 -31.40
N THR A 177 -25.74 10.00 -31.15
CA THR A 177 -25.54 8.54 -31.18
C THR A 177 -24.55 7.84 -30.26
N ASP A 178 -24.06 8.35 -29.13
CA ASP A 178 -23.35 7.50 -28.16
C ASP A 178 -23.66 7.90 -26.73
N TYR A 179 -23.87 6.89 -25.86
CA TYR A 179 -24.13 7.03 -24.42
C TYR A 179 -23.13 7.95 -23.70
N GLY A 180 -21.88 8.04 -24.23
CA GLY A 180 -20.85 8.95 -23.75
C GLY A 180 -21.04 10.41 -24.16
N GLN A 181 -21.77 10.69 -25.22
CA GLN A 181 -22.01 12.07 -25.68
C GLN A 181 -23.12 12.77 -24.90
N SER A 182 -24.14 12.03 -24.44
CA SER A 182 -25.21 12.60 -23.62
C SER A 182 -24.71 13.03 -22.24
N LEU A 183 -23.80 12.27 -21.65
CA LEU A 183 -23.16 12.64 -20.38
C LEU A 183 -22.23 13.85 -20.55
N ALA A 184 -21.42 13.86 -21.60
CA ALA A 184 -20.56 14.99 -21.94
C ALA A 184 -21.35 16.28 -22.13
N SER A 185 -22.49 16.22 -22.81
CA SER A 185 -23.37 17.38 -23.00
C SER A 185 -24.02 17.84 -21.69
N THR A 186 -24.38 16.91 -20.81
CA THR A 186 -24.93 17.26 -19.49
C THR A 186 -23.85 17.93 -18.62
N VAL A 187 -22.62 17.43 -18.65
CA VAL A 187 -21.47 18.07 -17.98
C VAL A 187 -21.23 19.46 -18.55
N GLU A 188 -21.15 19.59 -19.85
CA GLU A 188 -20.92 20.89 -20.50
C GLU A 188 -22.09 21.86 -20.26
N SER A 189 -23.34 21.40 -20.25
CA SER A 189 -24.48 22.21 -19.81
C SER A 189 -24.33 22.72 -18.37
N SER A 190 -23.91 21.87 -17.46
CA SER A 190 -23.65 22.27 -16.08
C SER A 190 -22.51 23.29 -15.99
N LEU A 191 -21.44 23.11 -16.75
CA LEU A 191 -20.29 24.01 -16.80
C LEU A 191 -20.58 25.35 -17.52
N THR A 192 -21.58 25.37 -18.37
CA THR A 192 -22.03 26.59 -19.08
C THR A 192 -23.22 27.27 -18.42
N SER A 193 -23.76 26.68 -17.35
CA SER A 193 -24.91 27.22 -16.62
C SER A 193 -24.61 28.63 -16.07
N PRO A 194 -25.63 29.51 -15.96
CA PRO A 194 -25.46 30.82 -15.36
C PRO A 194 -24.82 30.76 -13.97
N THR A 195 -25.25 29.82 -13.15
CA THR A 195 -24.71 29.61 -11.79
C THR A 195 -23.23 29.24 -11.79
N PHE A 196 -22.82 28.33 -12.68
CA PHE A 196 -21.39 27.98 -12.78
C PHE A 196 -20.57 29.19 -13.24
N ARG A 197 -21.08 29.98 -14.19
CA ARG A 197 -20.40 31.21 -14.66
C ARG A 197 -20.20 32.25 -13.56
N THR A 198 -21.15 32.36 -12.61
CA THR A 198 -21.00 33.30 -11.47
C THR A 198 -19.87 32.92 -10.51
N LEU A 199 -19.42 31.67 -10.52
CA LEU A 199 -18.30 31.20 -9.71
C LEU A 199 -16.94 31.74 -10.21
N GLY A 200 -16.90 32.29 -11.40
CA GLY A 200 -15.72 32.89 -12.03
C GLY A 200 -14.78 31.84 -12.68
N PRO A 201 -13.67 32.32 -13.30
CA PRO A 201 -12.80 31.47 -14.11
C PRO A 201 -12.08 30.39 -13.31
N ASN A 202 -11.88 30.59 -12.02
CA ASN A 202 -11.19 29.63 -11.17
C ASN A 202 -12.01 28.39 -10.85
N ALA A 203 -13.33 28.41 -11.06
CA ALA A 203 -14.17 27.25 -10.76
C ALA A 203 -13.84 26.05 -11.64
N ARG A 204 -13.61 26.29 -12.95
CA ARG A 204 -13.22 25.22 -13.89
C ARG A 204 -11.85 24.66 -13.54
N ASN A 205 -10.89 25.51 -13.24
CA ASN A 205 -9.55 25.10 -12.88
C ASN A 205 -9.53 24.24 -11.61
N LEU A 206 -10.30 24.64 -10.58
CA LEU A 206 -10.45 23.83 -9.35
C LEU A 206 -11.12 22.50 -9.63
N LEU A 207 -12.14 22.49 -10.47
CA LEU A 207 -12.86 21.28 -10.85
C LEU A 207 -11.95 20.28 -11.57
N GLU A 208 -11.12 20.75 -12.50
CA GLU A 208 -10.12 19.94 -13.23
C GLU A 208 -9.05 19.38 -12.28
N ILE A 209 -8.63 20.14 -11.26
CA ILE A 209 -7.69 19.66 -10.23
C ILE A 209 -8.35 18.63 -9.33
N ILE A 210 -9.59 18.83 -8.90
CA ILE A 210 -10.34 17.82 -8.13
C ILE A 210 -10.50 16.53 -8.95
N ALA A 211 -10.73 16.65 -10.25
CA ALA A 211 -10.81 15.51 -11.17
C ALA A 211 -9.46 14.77 -11.31
N PHE A 212 -8.34 15.47 -11.21
CA PHE A 212 -7.01 14.86 -11.28
C PHE A 212 -6.73 13.94 -10.09
N PHE A 213 -7.18 14.28 -8.88
CA PHE A 213 -6.87 13.53 -7.67
C PHE A 213 -7.81 12.33 -7.46
N PRO A 214 -7.32 11.08 -7.43
CA PRO A 214 -8.16 9.87 -7.28
C PRO A 214 -9.00 9.85 -6.02
N GLN A 215 -8.47 10.37 -4.91
CA GLN A 215 -9.18 10.46 -3.62
C GLN A 215 -9.90 11.81 -3.46
N GLY A 216 -9.77 12.71 -4.46
CA GLY A 216 -10.23 14.08 -4.35
C GLY A 216 -9.27 14.95 -3.55
N VAL A 217 -9.76 16.11 -3.10
CA VAL A 217 -8.98 17.11 -2.36
C VAL A 217 -9.54 17.24 -0.95
N ASP A 218 -8.69 17.15 0.05
CA ASP A 218 -9.10 17.41 1.44
C ASP A 218 -9.56 18.86 1.59
N ARG A 219 -10.76 19.04 2.13
CA ARG A 219 -11.40 20.35 2.31
C ARG A 219 -10.61 21.27 3.24
N GLU A 220 -9.93 20.71 4.23
CA GLU A 220 -9.14 21.48 5.18
C GLU A 220 -7.87 22.03 4.54
N ASN A 221 -7.34 21.32 3.56
CA ASN A 221 -6.10 21.68 2.86
C ASN A 221 -6.32 22.66 1.69
N LEU A 222 -7.56 22.96 1.31
CA LEU A 222 -7.88 23.86 0.18
C LEU A 222 -7.19 25.22 0.26
N ASP A 223 -7.07 25.80 1.47
CA ASP A 223 -6.48 27.12 1.66
C ASP A 223 -4.97 27.11 1.44
N GLN A 224 -4.34 26.00 1.73
CA GLN A 224 -2.89 25.80 1.56
C GLN A 224 -2.53 25.38 0.14
N LEU A 225 -3.35 24.49 -0.44
CA LEU A 225 -3.16 24.02 -1.82
C LEU A 225 -3.37 25.13 -2.85
N PHE A 226 -4.36 26.00 -2.65
CA PHE A 226 -4.78 27.02 -3.63
C PHE A 226 -4.86 28.43 -3.02
N PRO A 227 -3.79 28.97 -2.41
CA PRO A 227 -3.84 30.25 -1.71
C PRO A 227 -4.22 31.42 -2.61
N ASN A 228 -3.90 31.35 -3.90
CA ASN A 228 -4.15 32.41 -4.88
C ASN A 228 -5.58 32.42 -5.42
N ILE A 229 -6.43 31.47 -5.05
CA ILE A 229 -7.82 31.45 -5.47
C ILE A 229 -8.67 32.06 -4.35
N SER A 230 -9.18 33.27 -4.58
CA SER A 230 -10.15 33.88 -3.68
C SER A 230 -11.46 33.07 -3.69
N ASN A 231 -12.14 33.01 -2.54
CA ASN A 231 -13.43 32.32 -2.39
C ASN A 231 -13.43 30.82 -2.74
N ARG A 232 -12.28 30.12 -2.74
CA ARG A 232 -12.14 28.70 -3.10
C ARG A 232 -13.11 27.77 -2.35
N ARG A 233 -13.36 28.02 -1.05
CA ARG A 233 -14.32 27.24 -0.25
C ARG A 233 -15.73 27.42 -0.77
N ASN A 234 -16.12 28.67 -1.07
CA ASN A 234 -17.43 28.96 -1.64
C ASN A 234 -17.59 28.34 -3.04
N ILE A 235 -16.54 28.41 -3.87
CA ILE A 235 -16.55 27.75 -5.18
C ILE A 235 -16.80 26.25 -5.00
N VAL A 236 -16.05 25.57 -4.14
CA VAL A 236 -16.16 24.13 -3.92
C VAL A 236 -17.53 23.76 -3.34
N ASP A 237 -18.05 24.54 -2.40
CA ASP A 237 -19.39 24.30 -1.83
C ASP A 237 -20.48 24.43 -2.93
N ASN A 238 -20.37 25.40 -3.83
CA ASN A 238 -21.27 25.53 -4.97
C ASN A 238 -21.10 24.41 -6.01
N LEU A 239 -19.86 23.92 -6.23
CA LEU A 239 -19.64 22.73 -7.08
C LEU A 239 -20.33 21.48 -6.50
N CYS A 240 -20.39 21.36 -5.18
CA CYS A 240 -21.16 20.31 -4.51
C CYS A 240 -22.68 20.51 -4.70
N VAL A 241 -23.17 21.75 -4.60
CA VAL A 241 -24.59 22.06 -4.85
C VAL A 241 -24.97 21.75 -6.29
N LEU A 242 -24.09 22.05 -7.25
CA LEU A 242 -24.28 21.70 -8.67
C LEU A 242 -24.11 20.20 -8.96
N SER A 243 -23.87 19.36 -7.95
CA SER A 243 -23.62 17.92 -8.08
C SER A 243 -22.45 17.55 -8.99
N LEU A 244 -21.55 18.51 -9.27
CA LEU A 244 -20.32 18.27 -10.01
C LEU A 244 -19.27 17.60 -9.13
N THR A 245 -19.31 17.88 -7.83
CA THR A 245 -18.49 17.24 -6.80
C THR A 245 -19.37 16.80 -5.63
N HIS A 246 -18.84 15.93 -4.77
CA HIS A 246 -19.53 15.52 -3.54
C HIS A 246 -18.55 15.37 -2.39
N ARG A 247 -19.04 15.41 -1.17
CA ARG A 247 -18.23 15.23 0.03
C ARG A 247 -18.19 13.77 0.44
N ASN A 248 -17.00 13.26 0.69
CA ASN A 248 -16.80 11.91 1.19
C ASN A 248 -15.64 11.93 2.23
N ASN A 249 -15.95 11.63 3.49
CA ASN A 249 -14.97 11.55 4.58
C ASN A 249 -13.99 12.74 4.66
N GLY A 250 -14.49 13.98 4.55
CA GLY A 250 -13.67 15.19 4.56
C GLY A 250 -13.11 15.60 3.20
N PHE A 251 -13.08 14.69 2.24
CA PHE A 251 -12.60 14.95 0.89
C PHE A 251 -13.70 15.47 -0.03
N ILE A 252 -13.33 16.37 -0.93
CA ILE A 252 -14.14 16.79 -2.06
C ILE A 252 -13.78 15.91 -3.23
N THR A 253 -14.68 15.05 -3.64
CA THR A 253 -14.48 14.04 -4.68
C THR A 253 -15.44 14.26 -5.85
N MET A 254 -15.19 13.57 -6.94
CA MET A 254 -15.99 13.65 -8.15
C MET A 254 -16.37 12.24 -8.61
N PHE A 255 -17.55 12.09 -9.19
CA PHE A 255 -17.95 10.82 -9.82
C PHE A 255 -17.05 10.50 -11.01
N ALA A 256 -16.74 9.22 -11.19
CA ALA A 256 -15.81 8.76 -12.22
C ALA A 256 -16.13 9.29 -13.63
N PRO A 257 -17.39 9.28 -14.12
CA PRO A 257 -17.72 9.78 -15.44
C PRO A 257 -17.36 11.26 -15.65
N PHE A 258 -17.51 12.08 -14.59
CA PHE A 258 -17.11 13.49 -14.65
C PHE A 258 -15.61 13.66 -14.61
N ARG A 259 -14.93 12.85 -13.81
CA ARG A 259 -13.48 12.85 -13.71
C ARG A 259 -12.85 12.59 -15.05
N ASP A 260 -13.33 11.57 -15.76
CA ASP A 260 -12.82 11.20 -17.08
C ASP A 260 -13.03 12.32 -18.12
N HIS A 261 -14.20 12.97 -18.10
CA HIS A 261 -14.50 14.07 -19.00
C HIS A 261 -13.66 15.33 -18.73
N LEU A 262 -13.39 15.58 -17.43
CA LEU A 262 -12.66 16.77 -16.95
C LEU A 262 -11.17 16.51 -16.76
N SER A 263 -10.67 15.30 -17.06
CA SER A 263 -9.26 14.98 -16.95
C SER A 263 -8.40 15.99 -17.70
N LEU A 264 -7.38 16.51 -17.02
CA LEU A 264 -6.40 17.39 -17.65
C LEU A 264 -5.72 16.65 -18.80
N ARG A 265 -5.79 17.20 -20.00
CA ARG A 265 -5.12 16.61 -21.18
C ARG A 265 -3.60 16.67 -21.05
N GLU A 266 -3.10 17.76 -20.48
CA GLU A 266 -1.70 18.01 -20.21
C GLU A 266 -1.52 18.43 -18.75
N PRO A 267 -1.54 17.47 -17.79
CA PRO A 267 -1.44 17.79 -16.36
C PRO A 267 -0.19 18.61 -16.03
N GLN A 268 0.92 18.35 -16.76
CA GLN A 268 2.20 19.01 -16.52
C GLN A 268 2.18 20.51 -16.87
N SER A 269 1.26 20.96 -17.69
CA SER A 269 1.14 22.38 -18.06
C SER A 269 0.26 23.21 -17.10
N SER A 270 -0.42 22.54 -16.14
CA SER A 270 -1.32 23.22 -15.20
C SER A 270 -0.58 23.91 -14.04
N PRO A 271 -0.62 25.26 -13.92
CA PRO A 271 0.03 25.96 -12.82
C PRO A 271 -0.52 25.57 -11.43
N LEU A 272 -1.81 25.27 -11.35
CA LEU A 272 -2.43 24.84 -10.10
C LEU A 272 -1.95 23.43 -9.69
N LEU A 273 -1.74 22.54 -10.65
CA LEU A 273 -1.22 21.22 -10.36
C LEU A 273 0.26 21.29 -9.95
N HIS A 274 1.07 22.15 -10.56
CA HIS A 274 2.42 22.43 -10.08
C HIS A 274 2.42 22.93 -8.63
N ARG A 275 1.52 23.85 -8.32
CA ARG A 275 1.38 24.34 -6.92
C ARG A 275 0.99 23.22 -5.96
N ALA A 276 0.05 22.35 -6.34
CA ALA A 276 -0.31 21.19 -5.55
C ALA A 276 0.89 20.24 -5.39
N LYS A 277 1.65 19.96 -6.47
CA LYS A 277 2.88 19.18 -6.44
C LYS A 277 3.87 19.76 -5.41
N ASP A 278 4.17 21.04 -5.49
CA ASP A 278 5.11 21.71 -4.59
C ASP A 278 4.68 21.58 -3.13
N TRP A 279 3.39 21.77 -2.84
CA TRP A 279 2.84 21.62 -1.50
C TRP A 279 2.96 20.18 -0.96
N TYR A 280 2.65 19.17 -1.78
CA TYR A 280 2.80 17.77 -1.38
C TYR A 280 4.27 17.40 -1.20
N PHE A 281 5.15 17.83 -2.11
CA PHE A 281 6.57 17.51 -2.08
C PHE A 281 7.29 18.18 -0.90
N GLU A 282 6.95 19.43 -0.59
CA GLU A 282 7.45 20.11 0.60
C GLU A 282 7.06 19.37 1.90
N ARG A 283 5.82 18.92 2.00
CA ARG A 283 5.36 18.12 3.16
C ARG A 283 6.01 16.73 3.23
N LEU A 284 6.29 16.10 2.08
CA LEU A 284 7.01 14.84 2.02
C LEU A 284 8.50 14.99 2.37
N SER A 285 9.09 16.16 2.13
CA SER A 285 10.51 16.43 2.41
C SER A 285 10.83 16.46 3.91
N VAL A 286 9.84 16.73 4.73
CA VAL A 286 9.99 16.68 6.20
C VAL A 286 10.11 15.21 6.61
N PHE A 287 11.36 14.80 6.86
CA PHE A 287 11.62 13.45 7.36
C PHE A 287 11.04 13.27 8.75
N ILE A 288 10.15 12.30 8.88
CA ILE A 288 9.54 11.92 10.15
C ILE A 288 10.05 10.53 10.49
N GLU A 289 10.82 10.42 11.57
CA GLU A 289 11.28 9.09 12.03
C GLU A 289 10.08 8.23 12.44
N PRO A 290 10.07 6.95 12.01
CA PRO A 290 9.05 6.01 12.45
C PRO A 290 9.02 5.94 13.99
N GLY A 291 7.84 6.19 14.57
CA GLY A 291 7.65 6.12 16.02
C GLY A 291 7.83 7.44 16.78
N GLY A 292 8.30 8.52 16.14
CA GLY A 292 8.33 9.83 16.77
C GLY A 292 6.93 10.47 16.91
N PRO A 293 6.77 11.50 17.76
CA PRO A 293 5.48 12.20 17.93
C PRO A 293 4.99 12.84 16.61
N GLU A 294 5.90 13.15 15.71
CA GLU A 294 5.60 13.68 14.38
C GLU A 294 5.08 12.59 13.42
N PHE A 295 5.37 11.30 13.67
CA PHE A 295 4.87 10.18 12.85
C PHE A 295 3.34 10.13 12.83
N ARG A 296 2.68 10.43 13.96
CA ARG A 296 1.22 10.52 14.01
C ARG A 296 0.69 11.67 13.16
N LYS A 297 1.45 12.76 13.00
CA LYS A 297 1.08 13.88 12.13
C LYS A 297 1.21 13.54 10.64
N ALA A 298 1.94 12.49 10.30
CA ALA A 298 2.10 12.00 8.93
C ALA A 298 0.99 11.03 8.48
N GLN A 299 0.00 10.75 9.31
CA GLN A 299 -1.15 9.89 8.93
C GLN A 299 -1.87 10.38 7.67
N TRP A 300 -1.75 11.69 7.34
CA TRP A 300 -2.27 12.24 6.09
C TRP A 300 -1.67 11.53 4.85
N ILE A 301 -0.42 11.08 4.90
CA ILE A 301 0.22 10.36 3.78
C ILE A 301 -0.53 9.04 3.49
N THR A 302 -0.97 8.36 4.54
CA THR A 302 -1.74 7.12 4.39
C THR A 302 -3.16 7.39 3.89
N SER A 303 -3.75 8.53 4.27
CA SER A 303 -5.09 8.92 3.82
C SER A 303 -5.11 9.48 2.39
N GLU A 304 -3.99 10.00 1.89
CA GLU A 304 -3.85 10.62 0.57
C GLU A 304 -2.84 9.87 -0.33
N ASP A 305 -2.57 8.61 -0.04
CA ASP A 305 -1.54 7.81 -0.70
C ASP A 305 -1.71 7.73 -2.23
N LEU A 306 -2.95 7.59 -2.72
CA LEU A 306 -3.23 7.55 -4.16
C LEU A 306 -3.07 8.93 -4.84
N ASN A 307 -3.35 10.02 -4.13
CA ASN A 307 -3.12 11.37 -4.63
C ASN A 307 -1.62 11.63 -4.82
N VAL A 308 -0.82 11.29 -3.80
CA VAL A 308 0.64 11.40 -3.84
C VAL A 308 1.22 10.50 -4.95
N GLU A 309 0.77 9.25 -5.04
CA GLU A 309 1.22 8.31 -6.06
C GLU A 309 0.94 8.84 -7.48
N ARG A 310 -0.24 9.42 -7.72
CA ARG A 310 -0.58 10.02 -9.01
C ARG A 310 0.27 11.24 -9.34
N LEU A 311 0.53 12.12 -8.37
CA LEU A 311 1.45 13.25 -8.55
C LEU A 311 2.86 12.77 -8.88
N LEU A 312 3.40 11.83 -8.11
CA LEU A 312 4.71 11.26 -8.37
C LEU A 312 4.77 10.62 -9.77
N GLY A 313 3.77 9.81 -10.15
CA GLY A 313 3.69 9.21 -11.48
C GLY A 313 3.65 10.25 -12.62
N THR A 314 3.02 11.39 -12.38
CA THR A 314 2.91 12.47 -13.39
C THR A 314 4.20 13.28 -13.53
N PHE A 315 4.85 13.62 -12.42
CA PHE A 315 5.99 14.55 -12.42
C PHE A 315 7.36 13.87 -12.38
N VAL A 316 7.44 12.64 -11.88
CA VAL A 316 8.69 11.90 -11.73
C VAL A 316 9.42 11.63 -13.05
N SER A 317 8.69 11.43 -14.14
CA SER A 317 9.28 11.12 -15.46
C SER A 317 9.68 12.36 -16.28
N ILE A 318 9.18 13.55 -15.90
CA ILE A 318 9.21 14.73 -16.77
C ILE A 318 9.98 15.89 -16.12
N ASP A 319 10.15 15.88 -14.80
CA ASP A 319 10.71 17.01 -14.08
C ASP A 319 12.21 17.17 -14.37
N THR A 320 12.60 18.36 -14.79
CA THR A 320 14.00 18.79 -14.95
C THR A 320 14.74 18.79 -13.60
N ASN A 321 14.01 18.82 -12.49
CA ASN A 321 14.53 18.69 -11.13
C ASN A 321 14.41 17.24 -10.64
N ALA A 322 15.14 16.33 -11.31
CA ALA A 322 15.10 14.89 -11.01
C ALA A 322 15.38 14.57 -9.53
N ASP A 323 16.15 15.40 -8.83
CA ASP A 323 16.54 15.20 -7.43
C ASP A 323 15.36 15.42 -6.47
N GLU A 324 14.58 16.48 -6.64
CA GLU A 324 13.40 16.76 -5.80
C GLU A 324 12.34 15.66 -5.94
N ALA A 325 12.06 15.24 -7.16
CA ALA A 325 11.11 14.16 -7.42
C ALA A 325 11.59 12.82 -6.84
N CYS A 326 12.90 12.53 -6.91
CA CYS A 326 13.50 11.36 -6.29
C CYS A 326 13.38 11.40 -4.77
N ASP A 327 13.63 12.56 -4.17
CA ASP A 327 13.51 12.74 -2.72
C ASP A 327 12.09 12.57 -2.24
N ALA A 328 11.12 13.17 -2.94
CA ALA A 328 9.71 13.00 -2.65
C ALA A 328 9.27 11.53 -2.75
N CYS A 329 9.70 10.80 -3.80
CA CYS A 329 9.47 9.37 -3.93
C CYS A 329 10.04 8.58 -2.75
N VAL A 330 11.30 8.83 -2.40
CA VAL A 330 11.98 8.12 -1.31
C VAL A 330 11.28 8.39 0.02
N HIS A 331 10.92 9.64 0.31
CA HIS A 331 10.23 9.99 1.55
C HIS A 331 8.83 9.38 1.63
N PHE A 332 8.04 9.47 0.55
CA PHE A 332 6.73 8.85 0.47
C PHE A 332 6.79 7.34 0.75
N LEU A 333 7.71 6.64 0.09
CA LEU A 333 7.84 5.19 0.23
C LEU A 333 8.43 4.78 1.59
N ARG A 334 9.24 5.62 2.23
CA ARG A 334 9.68 5.41 3.62
C ARG A 334 8.52 5.46 4.60
N HIS A 335 7.54 6.35 4.40
CA HIS A 335 6.32 6.39 5.20
C HIS A 335 5.44 5.16 4.99
N LEU A 336 5.31 4.70 3.74
CA LEU A 336 4.51 3.51 3.42
C LEU A 336 5.20 2.18 3.76
N TYR A 337 6.49 2.19 4.07
CA TYR A 337 7.29 0.99 4.34
C TYR A 337 6.64 0.04 5.34
N TRP A 338 6.06 0.58 6.41
CA TRP A 338 5.47 -0.18 7.51
C TRP A 338 4.02 -0.63 7.28
N HIS A 339 3.33 0.00 6.31
CA HIS A 339 1.89 -0.20 6.10
C HIS A 339 1.58 -0.79 4.72
N LYS A 340 2.20 -0.28 3.68
CA LYS A 340 1.89 -0.63 2.28
C LYS A 340 3.16 -0.52 1.42
N PRO A 341 4.10 -1.48 1.49
CA PRO A 341 5.37 -1.40 0.76
C PRO A 341 5.14 -1.52 -0.75
N ARG A 342 4.85 -0.42 -1.43
CA ARG A 342 4.65 -0.35 -2.88
C ARG A 342 5.96 -0.05 -3.57
N GLN A 343 6.25 -0.77 -4.66
CA GLN A 343 7.51 -0.65 -5.38
C GLN A 343 7.38 0.01 -6.75
N THR A 344 6.16 0.06 -7.32
CA THR A 344 5.89 0.44 -8.72
C THR A 344 6.43 1.81 -9.11
N VAL A 345 6.13 2.86 -8.31
CA VAL A 345 6.56 4.23 -8.60
C VAL A 345 8.09 4.35 -8.59
N LEU A 346 8.75 3.69 -7.61
CA LEU A 346 10.20 3.76 -7.48
C LEU A 346 10.92 2.95 -8.57
N ARG A 347 10.37 1.80 -8.99
CA ARG A 347 10.90 1.03 -10.12
C ARG A 347 10.83 1.83 -11.42
N SER A 348 9.68 2.39 -11.73
CA SER A 348 9.52 3.26 -12.90
C SER A 348 10.48 4.44 -12.88
N LYS A 349 10.72 5.05 -11.67
CA LYS A 349 11.70 6.12 -11.54
C LYS A 349 13.12 5.65 -11.80
N ILE A 350 13.53 4.53 -11.23
CA ILE A 350 14.88 3.97 -11.41
C ILE A 350 15.15 3.67 -12.89
N GLU A 351 14.17 3.12 -13.59
CA GLU A 351 14.24 2.85 -15.04
C GLU A 351 14.40 4.13 -15.86
N SER A 352 13.77 5.23 -15.46
CA SER A 352 13.88 6.52 -16.13
C SER A 352 15.20 7.25 -15.86
N LEU A 353 15.98 6.87 -14.83
CA LEU A 353 17.21 7.53 -14.45
C LEU A 353 18.43 6.94 -15.19
N PRO A 354 19.26 7.77 -15.84
CA PRO A 354 20.52 7.31 -16.40
C PRO A 354 21.51 6.84 -15.31
N ASP A 355 22.46 5.99 -15.69
CA ASP A 355 23.41 5.39 -14.74
C ASP A 355 24.39 6.37 -14.09
N ASP A 356 24.52 7.56 -14.62
CA ASP A 356 25.32 8.66 -14.08
C ASP A 356 24.51 9.66 -13.24
N ASN A 357 23.25 9.42 -13.02
CA ASN A 357 22.43 10.26 -12.16
C ASN A 357 22.74 10.01 -10.68
N ARG A 358 23.05 11.09 -9.92
CA ARG A 358 23.41 11.02 -8.49
C ARG A 358 22.29 10.55 -7.57
N SER A 359 21.02 10.68 -7.99
CA SER A 359 19.88 10.23 -7.20
C SER A 359 19.55 8.75 -7.40
N LYS A 360 20.06 8.11 -8.46
CA LYS A 360 19.80 6.68 -8.73
C LYS A 360 20.19 5.75 -7.57
N PRO A 361 21.37 5.86 -6.94
CA PRO A 361 21.73 5.00 -5.82
C PRO A 361 20.81 5.20 -4.61
N LYS A 362 20.31 6.41 -4.37
CA LYS A 362 19.34 6.69 -3.30
C LYS A 362 18.01 5.97 -3.54
N CYS A 363 17.54 5.96 -4.79
CA CYS A 363 16.34 5.23 -5.18
C CYS A 363 16.54 3.70 -5.08
N LEU A 364 17.68 3.18 -5.55
CA LEU A 364 18.04 1.76 -5.43
C LEU A 364 18.12 1.32 -3.96
N PHE A 365 18.72 2.12 -3.10
CA PHE A 365 18.79 1.85 -1.67
C PHE A 365 17.38 1.78 -1.05
N GLN A 366 16.50 2.74 -1.38
CA GLN A 366 15.12 2.69 -0.88
C GLN A 366 14.35 1.48 -1.43
N LEU A 367 14.54 1.12 -2.70
CA LEU A 367 13.93 -0.08 -3.27
C LEU A 367 14.43 -1.35 -2.57
N SER A 368 15.73 -1.40 -2.21
CA SER A 368 16.27 -2.52 -1.43
C SER A 368 15.61 -2.67 -0.06
N ARG A 369 15.26 -1.54 0.60
CA ARG A 369 14.51 -1.57 1.85
C ARG A 369 13.08 -2.08 1.66
N LEU A 370 12.41 -1.67 0.57
CA LEU A 370 11.07 -2.21 0.24
C LEU A 370 11.14 -3.70 -0.08
N SER A 371 12.19 -4.16 -0.78
CA SER A 371 12.42 -5.60 -1.00
C SER A 371 12.68 -6.35 0.31
N GLN A 372 13.32 -5.70 1.29
CA GLN A 372 13.44 -6.22 2.66
C GLN A 372 12.06 -6.39 3.31
N ALA A 373 11.18 -5.40 3.21
CA ALA A 373 9.85 -5.43 3.82
C ALA A 373 8.95 -6.54 3.26
N VAL A 374 9.12 -6.89 1.97
CA VAL A 374 8.38 -7.99 1.34
C VAL A 374 9.11 -9.34 1.41
N GLY A 375 10.24 -9.41 2.12
CA GLY A 375 10.99 -10.66 2.33
C GLY A 375 11.88 -11.10 1.17
N ASN A 376 11.97 -10.34 0.07
CA ASN A 376 12.81 -10.68 -1.08
C ASN A 376 14.30 -10.35 -0.84
N ARG A 377 15.00 -11.25 -0.14
CA ARG A 377 16.39 -11.05 0.28
C ARG A 377 17.38 -11.08 -0.87
N ALA A 378 17.12 -11.88 -1.91
CA ALA A 378 17.99 -11.96 -3.09
C ALA A 378 18.01 -10.63 -3.85
N GLU A 379 16.84 -10.06 -4.12
CA GLU A 379 16.71 -8.76 -4.75
C GLU A 379 17.27 -7.64 -3.87
N GLN A 380 17.05 -7.68 -2.55
CA GLN A 380 17.63 -6.74 -1.60
C GLN A 380 19.15 -6.69 -1.74
N LYS A 381 19.82 -7.85 -1.78
CA LYS A 381 21.27 -7.96 -1.95
C LYS A 381 21.75 -7.38 -3.27
N ASP A 382 21.07 -7.69 -4.37
CA ASP A 382 21.42 -7.19 -5.70
C ASP A 382 21.31 -5.66 -5.77
N LEU A 383 20.20 -5.08 -5.32
CA LEU A 383 19.98 -3.63 -5.28
C LEU A 383 21.02 -2.91 -4.40
N LEU A 384 21.37 -3.46 -3.24
CA LEU A 384 22.40 -2.90 -2.37
C LEU A 384 23.80 -2.99 -3.01
N THR A 385 24.08 -4.06 -3.76
CA THR A 385 25.34 -4.21 -4.49
C THR A 385 25.46 -3.16 -5.60
N GLN A 386 24.37 -2.90 -6.33
CA GLN A 386 24.33 -1.83 -7.32
C GLN A 386 24.49 -0.46 -6.65
N THR A 387 23.79 -0.22 -5.53
CA THR A 387 23.93 1.00 -4.74
C THR A 387 25.37 1.23 -4.33
N LEU A 388 26.02 0.23 -3.73
CA LEU A 388 27.41 0.32 -3.29
C LEU A 388 28.38 0.65 -4.45
N ARG A 389 28.17 0.01 -5.62
CA ARG A 389 28.98 0.30 -6.83
C ARG A 389 28.87 1.76 -7.25
N LEU A 390 27.66 2.31 -7.26
CA LEU A 390 27.41 3.69 -7.66
C LEU A 390 27.94 4.69 -6.61
N GLU A 391 27.70 4.46 -5.32
CA GLU A 391 28.16 5.35 -4.24
C GLU A 391 29.70 5.38 -4.16
N ARG A 392 30.39 4.27 -4.41
CA ARG A 392 31.86 4.24 -4.54
C ARG A 392 32.34 5.06 -5.72
N LYS A 393 31.62 5.06 -6.86
CA LYS A 393 31.93 5.91 -8.02
C LYS A 393 31.84 7.40 -7.65
N TRP A 394 30.86 7.76 -6.83
CA TRP A 394 30.62 9.14 -6.38
C TRP A 394 31.47 9.55 -5.16
N ARG A 395 32.20 8.61 -4.55
CA ARG A 395 33.02 8.81 -3.35
C ARG A 395 32.24 9.37 -2.16
N ASP A 396 30.98 8.96 -2.00
CA ASP A 396 30.16 9.30 -0.83
C ASP A 396 30.40 8.24 0.27
N ASP A 397 31.41 8.48 1.10
CA ASP A 397 31.81 7.55 2.17
C ASP A 397 30.68 7.23 3.14
N SER A 398 29.79 8.19 3.46
CA SER A 398 28.67 7.96 4.36
C SER A 398 27.68 6.95 3.76
N ARG A 399 27.31 7.14 2.50
CA ARG A 399 26.39 6.23 1.78
C ARG A 399 27.03 4.88 1.46
N VAL A 400 28.33 4.87 1.18
CA VAL A 400 29.10 3.61 1.05
C VAL A 400 29.01 2.81 2.34
N ALA A 401 29.25 3.44 3.50
CA ALA A 401 29.15 2.76 4.80
C ALA A 401 27.72 2.27 5.08
N GLN A 402 26.73 3.07 4.75
CA GLN A 402 25.32 2.68 4.88
C GLN A 402 24.98 1.45 4.04
N ALA A 403 25.35 1.44 2.76
CA ALA A 403 25.11 0.30 1.87
C ALA A 403 25.84 -0.97 2.36
N LEU A 404 27.07 -0.83 2.85
CA LEU A 404 27.84 -1.93 3.43
C LEU A 404 27.18 -2.49 4.69
N ALA A 405 26.68 -1.64 5.59
CA ALA A 405 25.99 -2.07 6.80
C ALA A 405 24.72 -2.89 6.48
N TYR A 406 23.93 -2.45 5.49
CA TYR A 406 22.75 -3.21 5.04
C TYR A 406 23.12 -4.49 4.30
N LEU A 407 24.19 -4.48 3.48
CA LEU A 407 24.72 -5.69 2.83
C LEU A 407 25.22 -6.70 3.86
N SER A 408 25.81 -6.27 4.95
CA SER A 408 26.29 -7.17 6.00
C SER A 408 25.12 -7.92 6.66
N ASP A 409 24.01 -7.25 6.93
CA ASP A 409 22.81 -7.88 7.50
C ASP A 409 22.15 -8.86 6.51
N VAL A 410 21.91 -8.45 5.25
CA VAL A 410 21.32 -9.36 4.26
C VAL A 410 22.22 -10.56 3.96
N ASN A 411 23.54 -10.38 3.94
CA ASN A 411 24.48 -11.50 3.77
C ASN A 411 24.47 -12.46 4.97
N ARG A 412 24.27 -11.98 6.18
CA ARG A 412 24.04 -12.81 7.37
C ARG A 412 22.78 -13.68 7.19
N LEU A 413 21.68 -13.08 6.73
CA LEU A 413 20.41 -13.78 6.52
C LEU A 413 20.47 -14.81 5.37
N LEU A 414 21.33 -14.56 4.37
CA LEU A 414 21.58 -15.46 3.24
C LEU A 414 22.76 -16.44 3.48
N ASP A 415 23.27 -16.53 4.71
CA ASP A 415 24.38 -17.42 5.12
C ASP A 415 25.75 -17.13 4.50
N PHE A 416 25.96 -15.91 3.99
CA PHE A 416 27.26 -15.42 3.51
C PHE A 416 28.04 -14.73 4.62
N GLN A 417 28.28 -15.42 5.74
CA GLN A 417 28.79 -14.83 6.99
C GLN A 417 30.15 -14.13 6.84
N ARG A 418 31.11 -14.73 6.12
CA ARG A 418 32.44 -14.13 5.93
C ARG A 418 32.36 -12.80 5.20
N GLU A 419 31.52 -12.72 4.17
CA GLU A 419 31.29 -11.50 3.41
C GLU A 419 30.58 -10.45 4.27
N GLY A 420 29.56 -10.88 5.03
CA GLY A 420 28.84 -10.01 5.96
C GLY A 420 29.77 -9.40 7.02
N MET A 421 30.69 -10.19 7.63
CA MET A 421 31.65 -9.69 8.61
C MET A 421 32.60 -8.64 7.98
N ARG A 422 33.15 -8.94 6.81
CA ARG A 422 34.04 -8.01 6.09
C ARG A 422 33.35 -6.69 5.81
N GLN A 423 32.06 -6.73 5.40
CA GLN A 423 31.28 -5.53 5.10
C GLN A 423 30.92 -4.74 6.37
N ALA A 424 30.57 -5.40 7.47
CA ALA A 424 30.32 -4.74 8.75
C ALA A 424 31.58 -4.03 9.28
N GLU A 425 32.75 -4.69 9.20
CA GLU A 425 34.03 -4.10 9.61
C GLU A 425 34.43 -2.92 8.71
N GLU A 426 34.23 -3.02 7.39
CA GLU A 426 34.48 -1.93 6.45
C GLU A 426 33.57 -0.73 6.76
N ALA A 427 32.27 -0.97 6.97
CA ALA A 427 31.31 0.08 7.35
C ALA A 427 31.71 0.76 8.66
N LEU A 428 32.05 -0.04 9.69
CA LEU A 428 32.48 0.49 10.99
C LEU A 428 33.69 1.41 10.86
N LYS A 429 34.74 1.00 10.13
CA LYS A 429 35.95 1.83 9.89
C LYS A 429 35.61 3.16 9.20
N ILE A 430 34.65 3.14 8.25
CA ILE A 430 34.24 4.37 7.57
C ILE A 430 33.49 5.27 8.55
N TYR A 431 32.54 4.75 9.33
CA TYR A 431 31.80 5.52 10.31
C TYR A 431 32.68 6.04 11.46
N GLU A 432 33.68 5.30 11.90
CA GLU A 432 34.70 5.77 12.86
C GLU A 432 35.46 6.99 12.30
N ARG A 433 35.87 6.92 11.04
CA ARG A 433 36.58 8.03 10.35
C ARG A 433 35.67 9.26 10.16
N LEU A 434 34.37 9.05 9.93
CA LEU A 434 33.39 10.11 9.77
C LEU A 434 32.90 10.69 11.11
N GLY A 435 33.19 10.05 12.23
CA GLY A 435 32.67 10.42 13.54
C GLY A 435 31.17 10.15 13.70
N ASP A 436 30.57 9.31 12.83
CA ASP A 436 29.16 8.95 12.91
C ASP A 436 28.94 7.83 13.95
N VAL A 437 28.64 8.25 15.18
CA VAL A 437 28.42 7.32 16.31
C VAL A 437 27.22 6.40 16.12
N ILE A 438 26.20 6.85 15.37
CA ILE A 438 25.00 6.08 15.09
C ILE A 438 25.28 4.98 14.07
N GLY A 439 25.99 5.33 12.99
CA GLY A 439 26.48 4.36 12.01
C GLY A 439 27.42 3.32 12.63
N GLN A 440 28.29 3.74 13.55
CA GLN A 440 29.16 2.84 14.32
C GLN A 440 28.33 1.84 15.15
N ALA A 441 27.34 2.33 15.91
CA ALA A 441 26.50 1.47 16.75
C ALA A 441 25.73 0.43 15.90
N ASN A 442 25.18 0.86 14.77
CA ASN A 442 24.48 -0.04 13.85
C ASN A 442 25.41 -1.12 13.26
N SER A 443 26.62 -0.72 12.81
CA SER A 443 27.61 -1.66 12.27
C SER A 443 28.11 -2.65 13.33
N LEU A 444 28.26 -2.20 14.58
CA LEU A 444 28.63 -3.05 15.72
C LEU A 444 27.51 -4.06 16.06
N ASN A 445 26.24 -3.67 15.98
CA ASN A 445 25.12 -4.59 16.14
C ASN A 445 25.13 -5.68 15.06
N ASN A 446 25.33 -5.30 13.79
CA ASN A 446 25.42 -6.28 12.71
C ASN A 446 26.62 -7.23 12.91
N LEU A 447 27.77 -6.69 13.31
CA LEU A 447 28.95 -7.51 13.62
C LEU A 447 28.68 -8.46 14.80
N ALA A 448 27.97 -7.99 15.83
CA ALA A 448 27.60 -8.80 16.98
C ALA A 448 26.70 -9.98 16.58
N TRP A 449 25.72 -9.76 15.69
CA TRP A 449 24.90 -10.84 15.14
C TRP A 449 25.72 -11.86 14.36
N LEU A 450 26.61 -11.42 13.48
CA LEU A 450 27.47 -12.29 12.69
C LEU A 450 28.42 -13.11 13.58
N LEU A 451 28.98 -12.49 14.62
CA LEU A 451 29.85 -13.16 15.61
C LEU A 451 29.04 -14.14 16.48
N LEU A 452 27.78 -13.84 16.80
CA LEU A 452 26.88 -14.76 17.50
C LEU A 452 26.60 -16.00 16.65
N ASP A 453 26.28 -15.82 15.38
CA ASP A 453 26.06 -16.92 14.43
C ASP A 453 27.32 -17.79 14.25
N ASP A 454 28.52 -17.17 14.26
CA ASP A 454 29.83 -17.84 14.22
C ASP A 454 30.26 -18.45 15.61
N LYS A 455 29.36 -18.39 16.63
CA LYS A 455 29.63 -18.89 17.99
C LYS A 455 30.76 -18.19 18.74
N ARG A 456 31.22 -17.04 18.28
CA ARG A 456 32.23 -16.21 18.95
C ARG A 456 31.63 -15.31 20.00
N LEU A 457 31.01 -15.94 21.01
CA LEU A 457 30.12 -15.29 21.99
C LEU A 457 30.78 -14.17 22.81
N GLY A 458 32.10 -14.25 23.04
CA GLY A 458 32.85 -13.20 23.77
C GLY A 458 32.99 -11.93 22.96
N ALA A 459 33.42 -12.05 21.71
CA ALA A 459 33.55 -10.93 20.80
C ALA A 459 32.18 -10.32 20.43
N ALA A 460 31.13 -11.17 20.32
CA ALA A 460 29.76 -10.70 20.08
C ALA A 460 29.27 -9.81 21.24
N GLU A 461 29.46 -10.23 22.51
CA GLU A 461 29.08 -9.45 23.70
C GLU A 461 29.83 -8.11 23.77
N GLU A 462 31.15 -8.12 23.45
CA GLU A 462 31.94 -6.90 23.39
C GLU A 462 31.43 -5.92 22.33
N ALA A 463 31.19 -6.41 21.11
CA ALA A 463 30.66 -5.58 20.02
C ALA A 463 29.30 -4.95 20.36
N ALA A 464 28.37 -5.77 20.88
CA ALA A 464 27.04 -5.29 21.26
C ALA A 464 27.08 -4.32 22.45
N SER A 465 27.97 -4.55 23.44
CA SER A 465 28.17 -3.63 24.56
C SER A 465 28.79 -2.30 24.12
N ARG A 466 29.70 -2.33 23.15
CA ARG A 466 30.21 -1.09 22.53
C ARG A 466 29.10 -0.35 21.81
N ALA A 467 28.23 -1.06 21.06
CA ALA A 467 27.12 -0.46 20.34
C ALA A 467 26.21 0.34 21.29
N ILE A 468 25.74 -0.29 22.38
CA ILE A 468 24.81 0.38 23.31
C ILE A 468 25.44 1.59 24.02
N ASN A 469 26.76 1.52 24.31
CA ASN A 469 27.47 2.62 24.96
C ASN A 469 27.69 3.84 24.05
N LEU A 470 27.58 3.68 22.74
CA LEU A 470 27.67 4.77 21.76
C LEU A 470 26.35 5.50 21.56
N ILE A 471 25.23 4.88 21.96
CA ILE A 471 23.89 5.42 21.68
C ILE A 471 23.59 6.56 22.69
N PRO A 472 23.17 7.75 22.22
CA PRO A 472 22.67 8.81 23.08
C PRO A 472 21.42 8.36 23.88
N GLU A 473 21.18 8.98 25.03
CA GLU A 473 20.05 8.63 25.90
C GLU A 473 18.66 8.78 25.23
N LYS A 474 18.55 9.61 24.22
CA LYS A 474 17.29 9.88 23.51
C LYS A 474 17.50 10.05 22.00
N GLY A 475 16.49 9.70 21.23
CA GLY A 475 16.42 9.95 19.79
C GLY A 475 16.99 8.83 18.92
N GLN A 476 17.43 7.71 19.53
CA GLN A 476 17.96 6.55 18.80
C GLN A 476 17.39 5.23 19.33
N GLU A 477 16.12 5.28 19.71
CA GLU A 477 15.39 4.18 20.34
C GLU A 477 15.43 2.90 19.49
N PHE A 478 15.41 3.05 18.16
CA PHE A 478 15.44 1.91 17.25
C PHE A 478 16.76 1.11 17.37
N ILE A 479 17.91 1.79 17.39
CA ILE A 479 19.21 1.14 17.50
C ILE A 479 19.41 0.58 18.90
N ALA A 480 18.91 1.29 19.94
CA ALA A 480 18.91 0.80 21.32
C ALA A 480 18.10 -0.49 21.47
N CYS A 481 16.91 -0.55 20.87
CA CYS A 481 16.09 -1.76 20.82
C CYS A 481 16.87 -2.94 20.21
N GLU A 482 17.53 -2.70 19.07
CA GLU A 482 18.33 -3.72 18.38
C GLU A 482 19.54 -4.16 19.22
N SER A 483 20.25 -3.24 19.86
CA SER A 483 21.37 -3.56 20.75
C SER A 483 20.93 -4.43 21.93
N HIS A 484 19.79 -4.11 22.55
CA HIS A 484 19.22 -4.94 23.61
C HIS A 484 18.82 -6.31 23.10
N ARG A 485 18.22 -6.39 21.90
CA ARG A 485 17.81 -7.67 21.31
C ARG A 485 19.01 -8.59 21.04
N VAL A 486 20.10 -8.06 20.48
CA VAL A 486 21.32 -8.86 20.23
C VAL A 486 21.99 -9.29 21.55
N LEU A 487 22.08 -8.41 22.55
CA LEU A 487 22.59 -8.77 23.89
C LEU A 487 21.76 -9.87 24.55
N GLY A 488 20.43 -9.79 24.45
CA GLY A 488 19.53 -10.83 24.92
C GLY A 488 19.84 -12.19 24.28
N SER A 489 20.00 -12.24 22.97
CA SER A 489 20.32 -13.45 22.21
C SER A 489 21.72 -14.01 22.54
N ILE A 490 22.72 -13.15 22.78
CA ILE A 490 24.05 -13.53 23.22
C ILE A 490 23.99 -14.14 24.62
N HIS A 491 23.28 -13.51 25.56
CA HIS A 491 23.12 -14.04 26.92
C HIS A 491 22.34 -15.35 26.95
N GLN A 492 21.32 -15.52 26.10
CA GLN A 492 20.63 -16.79 25.89
C GLN A 492 21.63 -17.88 25.45
N SER A 493 22.47 -17.58 24.43
CA SER A 493 23.49 -18.51 23.94
C SER A 493 24.57 -18.85 25.00
N LYS A 494 24.84 -17.91 25.91
CA LYS A 494 25.72 -18.11 27.09
C LYS A 494 25.00 -18.76 28.28
N ARG A 495 23.73 -19.15 28.15
CA ARG A 495 22.87 -19.70 29.21
C ARG A 495 22.72 -18.80 30.44
N ARG A 496 22.81 -17.47 30.25
CA ARG A 496 22.64 -16.45 31.30
C ARG A 496 21.20 -15.91 31.22
N LYS A 497 20.25 -16.68 31.67
CA LYS A 497 18.81 -16.51 31.44
C LYS A 497 18.25 -15.18 31.95
N GLU A 498 18.56 -14.80 33.19
CA GLU A 498 18.06 -13.56 33.80
C GLU A 498 18.52 -12.33 33.02
N LYS A 499 19.77 -12.34 32.55
CA LYS A 499 20.29 -11.27 31.69
C LYS A 499 19.63 -11.27 30.31
N ALA A 500 19.37 -12.45 29.74
CA ALA A 500 18.67 -12.55 28.46
C ALA A 500 17.24 -11.97 28.55
N ILE A 501 16.47 -12.38 29.58
CA ILE A 501 15.11 -11.86 29.83
C ILE A 501 15.17 -10.35 30.02
N HIS A 502 16.07 -9.85 30.86
CA HIS A 502 16.22 -8.42 31.11
C HIS A 502 16.41 -7.62 29.81
N HIS A 503 17.35 -8.04 28.97
CA HIS A 503 17.61 -7.34 27.72
C HIS A 503 16.44 -7.44 26.73
N PHE A 504 15.75 -8.57 26.62
CA PHE A 504 14.55 -8.69 25.78
C PHE A 504 13.39 -7.82 26.31
N GLN A 505 13.22 -7.71 27.62
CA GLN A 505 12.22 -6.81 28.22
C GLN A 505 12.55 -5.34 27.98
N MET A 506 13.82 -4.94 28.04
CA MET A 506 14.25 -3.60 27.65
C MET A 506 13.93 -3.32 26.19
N ALA A 507 14.24 -4.24 25.27
CA ALA A 507 13.90 -4.11 23.86
C ALA A 507 12.37 -3.99 23.64
N LEU A 508 11.58 -4.80 24.34
CA LEU A 508 10.11 -4.76 24.30
C LEU A 508 9.57 -3.41 24.80
N GLY A 509 10.09 -2.91 25.93
CA GLY A 509 9.70 -1.62 26.50
C GLY A 509 10.01 -0.44 25.58
N ILE A 510 11.08 -0.55 24.78
CA ILE A 510 11.44 0.46 23.80
C ILE A 510 10.54 0.38 22.55
N ALA A 511 10.25 -0.82 22.04
CA ALA A 511 9.53 -0.99 20.78
C ALA A 511 8.00 -0.80 20.92
N SER A 512 7.40 -1.19 22.05
CA SER A 512 5.95 -1.19 22.25
C SER A 512 5.27 0.18 22.12
N PRO A 513 5.84 1.29 22.66
CA PRO A 513 5.20 2.60 22.51
C PRO A 513 5.10 3.09 21.06
N PHE A 514 5.91 2.54 20.16
CA PHE A 514 6.00 2.93 18.76
C PHE A 514 5.32 1.93 17.83
N ASP A 515 4.82 0.83 18.36
CA ASP A 515 4.22 -0.28 17.59
C ASP A 515 5.13 -0.76 16.44
N TRP A 516 6.41 -0.92 16.72
CA TRP A 516 7.38 -1.39 15.72
C TRP A 516 7.22 -2.89 15.47
N HIS A 517 6.31 -3.27 14.58
CA HIS A 517 5.94 -4.66 14.31
C HIS A 517 7.15 -5.58 14.09
N ILE A 518 8.15 -5.18 13.31
CA ILE A 518 9.33 -6.02 13.03
C ILE A 518 10.17 -6.23 14.30
N GLN A 519 10.41 -5.19 15.11
CA GLN A 519 11.16 -5.32 16.36
C GLN A 519 10.37 -6.12 17.38
N LEU A 520 9.09 -5.87 17.53
CA LEU A 520 8.19 -6.63 18.40
C LEU A 520 8.16 -8.09 17.99
N PHE A 521 8.05 -8.37 16.68
CA PHE A 521 8.17 -9.73 16.15
C PHE A 521 9.45 -10.42 16.64
N TRP A 522 10.60 -9.82 16.40
CA TRP A 522 11.89 -10.44 16.74
C TRP A 522 12.11 -10.58 18.24
N VAL A 523 11.65 -9.63 19.06
CA VAL A 523 11.73 -9.74 20.51
C VAL A 523 10.85 -10.88 21.03
N HIS A 524 9.59 -10.95 20.59
CA HIS A 524 8.68 -12.02 20.96
C HIS A 524 9.18 -13.39 20.46
N PHE A 525 9.68 -13.46 19.23
CA PHE A 525 10.30 -14.67 18.69
C PHE A 525 11.48 -15.15 19.54
N SER A 526 12.33 -14.23 19.99
CA SER A 526 13.49 -14.54 20.84
C SER A 526 13.07 -15.01 22.24
N LEU A 527 12.06 -14.36 22.83
CA LEU A 527 11.47 -14.77 24.12
C LEU A 527 10.80 -16.15 24.03
N ALA A 528 10.07 -16.42 22.94
CA ALA A 528 9.49 -17.74 22.70
C ALA A 528 10.56 -18.83 22.67
N GLY A 529 11.67 -18.59 21.97
CA GLY A 529 12.80 -19.51 21.95
C GLY A 529 13.45 -19.72 23.32
N LEU A 530 13.64 -18.64 24.08
CA LEU A 530 14.19 -18.71 25.44
C LEU A 530 13.30 -19.54 26.38
N PHE A 531 11.99 -19.26 26.42
CA PHE A 531 11.06 -19.99 27.26
C PHE A 531 10.89 -21.45 26.81
N LEU A 532 11.00 -21.72 25.53
CA LEU A 532 11.02 -23.09 25.01
C LEU A 532 12.24 -23.88 25.52
N ASP A 533 13.42 -23.27 25.55
CA ASP A 533 14.63 -23.87 26.12
C ASP A 533 14.49 -24.17 27.62
N GLU A 534 13.66 -23.38 28.32
CA GLU A 534 13.35 -23.55 29.74
C GLU A 534 12.22 -24.51 30.04
N ASN A 535 11.59 -25.10 29.03
CA ASN A 535 10.38 -25.91 29.12
C ASN A 535 9.16 -25.17 29.72
N ARG A 536 9.15 -23.84 29.63
CA ARG A 536 8.02 -22.97 29.95
C ARG A 536 7.12 -22.83 28.72
N PHE A 537 6.38 -23.90 28.44
CA PHE A 537 5.69 -24.04 27.17
C PHE A 537 4.55 -23.04 26.96
N ASP A 538 3.83 -22.66 28.03
CA ASP A 538 2.72 -21.70 27.95
C ASP A 538 3.24 -20.31 27.64
N ASP A 539 4.33 -19.89 28.28
CA ASP A 539 4.99 -18.62 27.96
C ASP A 539 5.56 -18.62 26.55
N ALA A 540 6.19 -19.73 26.13
CA ALA A 540 6.72 -19.89 24.78
C ALA A 540 5.61 -19.80 23.73
N HIS A 541 4.46 -20.43 24.00
CA HIS A 541 3.29 -20.36 23.13
C HIS A 541 2.73 -18.94 23.04
N ALA A 542 2.51 -18.26 24.17
CA ALA A 542 2.02 -16.89 24.19
C ALA A 542 2.93 -15.94 23.39
N HIS A 543 4.23 -16.04 23.57
CA HIS A 543 5.18 -15.23 22.84
C HIS A 543 5.28 -15.60 21.34
N SER A 544 5.09 -16.89 20.98
CA SER A 544 5.04 -17.28 19.55
C SER A 544 3.79 -16.75 18.87
N GLU A 545 2.63 -16.70 19.55
CA GLU A 545 1.41 -16.06 19.03
C GLU A 545 1.58 -14.55 18.87
N HIS A 546 2.19 -13.87 19.83
CA HIS A 546 2.52 -12.45 19.66
C HIS A 546 3.48 -12.22 18.49
N ALA A 547 4.49 -13.06 18.30
CA ALA A 547 5.35 -12.98 17.13
C ALA A 547 4.54 -13.15 15.84
N LYS A 548 3.63 -14.14 15.78
CA LYS A 548 2.76 -14.37 14.63
C LYS A 548 1.87 -13.15 14.32
N SER A 549 1.29 -12.53 15.36
CA SER A 549 0.47 -11.32 15.18
C SER A 549 1.27 -10.11 14.68
N HIS A 550 2.55 -9.99 15.05
CA HIS A 550 3.44 -8.93 14.58
C HIS A 550 4.15 -9.25 13.26
N ALA A 551 4.12 -10.51 12.79
CA ALA A 551 4.63 -10.85 11.45
C ALA A 551 3.86 -10.12 10.35
N ALA A 552 2.60 -9.75 10.64
CA ALA A 552 1.72 -9.01 9.76
C ALA A 552 1.68 -9.63 8.34
N GLU A 553 2.03 -8.83 7.37
CA GLU A 553 2.04 -9.25 5.96
C GLU A 553 3.42 -9.76 5.48
N ASP A 554 4.45 -9.83 6.34
CA ASP A 554 5.78 -10.29 5.95
C ASP A 554 5.84 -11.83 5.92
N LYS A 555 5.82 -12.41 4.72
CA LYS A 555 5.87 -13.85 4.50
C LYS A 555 7.06 -14.51 5.21
N TYR A 556 8.24 -13.88 5.21
CA TYR A 556 9.41 -14.46 5.87
C TYR A 556 9.23 -14.52 7.39
N HIS A 557 8.76 -13.42 8.00
CA HIS A 557 8.50 -13.40 9.42
C HIS A 557 7.34 -14.35 9.79
N MET A 558 6.31 -14.46 8.95
CA MET A 558 5.22 -15.42 9.15
C MET A 558 5.74 -16.86 9.15
N GLY A 559 6.54 -17.25 8.17
CA GLY A 559 7.18 -18.57 8.12
C GLY A 559 8.05 -18.84 9.36
N ARG A 560 8.80 -17.82 9.84
CA ARG A 560 9.60 -17.93 11.08
C ARG A 560 8.73 -18.11 12.32
N ALA A 561 7.60 -17.37 12.42
CA ALA A 561 6.67 -17.54 13.55
C ALA A 561 6.04 -18.93 13.57
N MET A 562 5.60 -19.42 12.41
CA MET A 562 5.04 -20.77 12.26
C MET A 562 6.08 -21.86 12.61
N GLU A 563 7.32 -21.71 12.15
CA GLU A 563 8.41 -22.63 12.55
C GLU A 563 8.61 -22.65 14.08
N MET A 564 8.60 -21.49 14.73
CA MET A 564 8.71 -21.41 16.18
C MET A 564 7.52 -22.08 16.86
N GLN A 565 6.32 -21.83 16.38
CA GLN A 565 5.09 -22.42 16.91
C GLN A 565 5.08 -23.95 16.75
N ALA A 566 5.54 -24.45 15.60
CA ALA A 566 5.76 -25.88 15.37
C ALA A 566 6.72 -26.50 16.39
N ARG A 567 7.81 -25.81 16.73
CA ARG A 567 8.75 -26.24 17.78
C ARG A 567 8.10 -26.27 19.16
N VAL A 568 7.27 -25.29 19.49
CA VAL A 568 6.53 -25.24 20.77
C VAL A 568 5.56 -26.41 20.84
N TRP A 569 4.72 -26.63 19.83
CA TRP A 569 3.79 -27.76 19.76
C TRP A 569 4.50 -29.12 19.86
N TYR A 570 5.62 -29.28 19.14
CA TYR A 570 6.42 -30.49 19.23
C TYR A 570 6.90 -30.78 20.64
N ARG A 571 7.39 -29.78 21.36
CA ARG A 571 7.85 -29.90 22.77
C ARG A 571 6.70 -30.13 23.75
N GLN A 572 5.52 -29.60 23.48
CA GLN A 572 4.27 -29.87 24.22
C GLN A 572 3.67 -31.24 23.89
N ARG A 573 4.30 -32.01 23.01
CA ARG A 573 3.84 -33.32 22.56
C ARG A 573 2.50 -33.30 21.82
N VAL A 574 2.22 -32.29 21.04
CA VAL A 574 1.09 -32.14 20.12
C VAL A 574 1.61 -32.23 18.67
N PRO A 575 1.95 -33.45 18.19
CA PRO A 575 2.68 -33.63 16.94
C PRO A 575 1.86 -33.26 15.69
N GLU A 576 0.52 -33.38 15.74
CA GLU A 576 -0.35 -33.04 14.61
C GLU A 576 -0.28 -31.54 14.31
N SER A 577 -0.50 -30.69 15.33
CA SER A 577 -0.38 -29.24 15.19
C SER A 577 1.04 -28.81 14.83
N ALA A 578 2.05 -29.48 15.41
CA ALA A 578 3.44 -29.23 15.06
C ALA A 578 3.75 -29.53 13.59
N ALA A 579 3.18 -30.60 13.03
CA ALA A 579 3.37 -30.96 11.62
C ALA A 579 2.70 -29.94 10.68
N THR A 580 1.48 -29.51 10.98
CA THR A 580 0.74 -28.52 10.19
C THR A 580 1.53 -27.21 10.11
N GLU A 581 1.87 -26.61 11.24
CA GLU A 581 2.63 -25.35 11.29
C GLU A 581 4.01 -25.47 10.61
N ALA A 582 4.67 -26.64 10.72
CA ALA A 582 5.96 -26.86 10.08
C ALA A 582 5.85 -27.03 8.55
N LEU A 583 4.74 -27.59 8.04
CA LEU A 583 4.47 -27.70 6.61
C LEU A 583 4.13 -26.33 6.01
N ASP A 584 3.28 -25.56 6.68
CA ASP A 584 2.93 -24.20 6.24
C ASP A 584 4.17 -23.29 6.21
N ALA A 585 5.05 -23.39 7.22
CA ALA A 585 6.31 -22.67 7.24
C ALA A 585 7.25 -23.12 6.09
N LEU A 586 7.31 -24.44 5.80
CA LEU A 586 8.13 -24.98 4.74
C LEU A 586 7.70 -24.46 3.36
N GLU A 587 6.38 -24.44 3.09
CA GLU A 587 5.83 -23.91 1.84
C GLU A 587 6.26 -22.44 1.63
N ILE A 588 6.11 -21.60 2.67
CA ILE A 588 6.53 -20.20 2.62
C ILE A 588 8.03 -20.07 2.32
N PHE A 589 8.88 -20.85 2.97
CA PHE A 589 10.33 -20.76 2.77
C PHE A 589 10.79 -21.30 1.40
N GLU A 590 10.10 -22.32 0.86
CA GLU A 590 10.35 -22.80 -0.49
C GLU A 590 9.98 -21.74 -1.54
N GLU A 591 8.83 -21.07 -1.39
CA GLU A 591 8.45 -19.93 -2.23
C GLU A 591 9.47 -18.80 -2.20
N LEU A 592 10.04 -18.50 -1.03
CA LEU A 592 11.01 -17.42 -0.84
C LEU A 592 12.46 -17.81 -1.22
N GLY A 593 12.72 -19.08 -1.54
CA GLY A 593 14.07 -19.57 -1.80
C GLY A 593 14.98 -19.50 -0.57
N ALA A 594 14.45 -19.64 0.64
CA ALA A 594 15.17 -19.56 1.90
C ALA A 594 15.74 -20.93 2.29
N ASP A 595 16.74 -21.43 1.54
CA ASP A 595 17.26 -22.81 1.62
C ASP A 595 17.63 -23.27 3.02
N LYS A 596 18.19 -22.39 3.85
CA LYS A 596 18.54 -22.69 5.24
C LYS A 596 17.30 -22.98 6.09
N ASP A 597 16.27 -22.15 5.97
CA ASP A 597 15.04 -22.30 6.74
C ASP A 597 14.22 -23.49 6.22
N VAL A 598 14.23 -23.74 4.91
CA VAL A 598 13.73 -25.00 4.28
C VAL A 598 14.39 -26.22 4.92
N GLY A 599 15.72 -26.22 5.07
CA GLY A 599 16.47 -27.27 5.74
C GLY A 599 16.02 -27.49 7.18
N ASN A 600 15.88 -26.39 7.94
CA ASN A 600 15.44 -26.42 9.34
C ASN A 600 14.03 -27.02 9.49
N CYS A 601 13.07 -26.61 8.64
CA CYS A 601 11.70 -27.14 8.64
C CYS A 601 11.67 -28.65 8.30
N LYS A 602 12.41 -29.06 7.27
CA LYS A 602 12.52 -30.49 6.89
C LYS A 602 13.09 -31.34 8.01
N ASP A 603 14.08 -30.85 8.73
CA ASP A 603 14.65 -31.56 9.89
C ASP A 603 13.69 -31.60 11.08
N LEU A 604 12.92 -30.54 11.31
CA LEU A 604 11.87 -30.53 12.33
C LEU A 604 10.78 -31.54 11.99
N LEU A 605 10.28 -31.59 10.75
CA LEU A 605 9.29 -32.56 10.27
C LEU A 605 9.76 -34.01 10.46
N LYS A 606 11.01 -34.33 10.13
CA LYS A 606 11.60 -35.66 10.39
C LYS A 606 11.59 -36.03 11.89
N LYS A 607 11.83 -35.07 12.78
CA LYS A 607 11.77 -35.30 14.23
C LYS A 607 10.32 -35.55 14.68
N ILE A 608 9.37 -34.78 14.19
CA ILE A 608 7.94 -34.93 14.48
C ILE A 608 7.45 -36.31 14.03
N GLU A 609 7.74 -36.71 12.79
CA GLU A 609 7.36 -38.04 12.26
C GLU A 609 7.91 -39.19 13.07
N ARG A 610 9.19 -39.14 13.48
CA ARG A 610 9.82 -40.15 14.36
C ARG A 610 9.10 -40.23 15.71
N GLY A 611 8.71 -39.08 16.26
CA GLY A 611 7.94 -39.00 17.50
C GLY A 611 6.56 -39.63 17.38
N MET A 612 5.85 -39.40 16.26
CA MET A 612 4.55 -40.01 15.97
C MET A 612 4.63 -41.55 15.85
N LYS A 613 5.61 -42.06 15.09
CA LYS A 613 5.83 -43.51 14.92
C LYS A 613 6.14 -44.21 16.23
N SER A 614 6.98 -43.60 17.09
CA SER A 614 7.30 -44.12 18.40
C SER A 614 6.06 -44.20 19.34
N ARG A 615 5.16 -43.23 19.26
CA ARG A 615 3.93 -43.16 20.02
C ARG A 615 2.92 -44.24 19.59
N SER A 616 2.77 -44.43 18.28
CA SER A 616 1.90 -45.48 17.70
C SER A 616 2.38 -46.90 18.09
N ALA A 617 3.70 -47.11 18.08
CA ALA A 617 4.27 -48.41 18.48
C ALA A 617 4.09 -48.68 20.01
N ASN A 618 4.07 -47.65 20.86
CA ASN A 618 3.83 -47.79 22.30
C ASN A 618 2.34 -47.95 22.64
N LEU A 619 1.42 -47.48 21.82
CA LEU A 619 -0.02 -47.66 21.97
C LEU A 619 -0.50 -49.06 21.49
N GLN A 620 0.31 -49.73 20.70
CA GLN A 620 0.05 -51.12 20.24
C GLN A 620 0.66 -52.22 21.14
N ARG A 621 1.43 -51.82 22.13
CA ARG A 621 1.94 -52.66 23.21
C ARG A 621 1.10 -52.46 24.50
#